data_20f62e23288ec7d36b93874bc4d9ce85
#
_entry.id   20f62e23288ec7d36b93874bc4d9ce85
#
_cell.length_a   1.000
_cell.length_b   1.000
_cell.length_c   1.000
_cell.angle_alpha   90.00
_cell.angle_beta   90.00
_cell.angle_gamma   90.00
#
_symmetry.space_group_name_H-M   'P 1'
#
loop_
_entity.id
_entity.type
_entity.pdbx_description
1 polymer ?
#
loop_
_entity_poly.entity_id
_entity_poly.type
_entity_poly.pdbx_seq_one_letter_code
_entity_poly.pdbx_strand_id
1 'polypeptide(L)'
;MNRQSTLVHQRLEAVEDLAQLQGLSDETIVSCLRERFLSDTIYTRVGSSALVAVNPNKYVPSNADSVMHKYAGEYRAAQPDKAQQPPHIFQLANNAYYHMRRTTQDQSILLASVSLLSFVYIYILIRK
;
A
#
# COMPACT_ATOMS: atom_id res chain seq x y z
N MET A 1 31.24 22.19 -21.58
CA MET A 1 31.13 21.10 -20.60
C MET A 1 29.67 20.84 -20.33
N ASN A 2 29.12 19.85 -21.01
CA ASN A 2 27.69 19.49 -20.95
C ASN A 2 27.48 18.53 -19.77
N ARG A 3 26.89 19.01 -18.67
CA ARG A 3 26.38 18.13 -17.62
C ARG A 3 25.06 17.55 -18.10
N GLN A 4 25.10 16.41 -18.74
CA GLN A 4 23.94 15.56 -18.91
C GLN A 4 23.54 15.10 -17.51
N SER A 5 22.49 15.69 -16.95
CA SER A 5 21.79 15.17 -15.79
C SER A 5 21.20 13.82 -16.19
N THR A 6 21.79 12.76 -15.72
CA THR A 6 21.23 11.41 -15.78
C THR A 6 19.99 11.42 -14.89
N LEU A 7 18.83 11.72 -15.48
CA LEU A 7 17.54 11.52 -14.83
C LEU A 7 17.43 10.01 -14.59
N VAL A 8 17.67 9.60 -13.38
CA VAL A 8 17.35 8.24 -12.93
C VAL A 8 15.83 8.12 -13.08
N HIS A 9 15.39 7.44 -14.11
CA HIS A 9 13.98 7.17 -14.33
C HIS A 9 13.51 6.28 -13.16
N GLN A 10 12.69 6.83 -12.26
CA GLN A 10 12.12 6.08 -11.16
C GLN A 10 11.25 4.96 -11.73
N ARG A 11 11.53 3.72 -11.34
CA ARG A 11 10.72 2.57 -11.75
C ARG A 11 9.40 2.62 -10.99
N LEU A 12 8.34 3.02 -11.66
CA LEU A 12 7.02 3.28 -11.05
C LEU A 12 6.41 2.01 -10.44
N GLU A 13 6.64 0.84 -11.03
CA GLU A 13 6.16 -0.44 -10.51
C GLU A 13 6.78 -0.80 -9.14
N ALA A 14 7.97 -0.28 -8.85
CA ALA A 14 8.69 -0.52 -7.60
C ALA A 14 8.32 0.49 -6.48
N VAL A 15 7.54 1.52 -6.80
CA VAL A 15 7.13 2.54 -5.81
C VAL A 15 6.04 1.98 -4.90
N GLU A 16 6.38 1.67 -3.69
CA GLU A 16 5.45 1.13 -2.69
C GLU A 16 4.63 2.20 -1.96
N ASP A 17 5.10 3.45 -1.97
CA ASP A 17 4.45 4.58 -1.30
C ASP A 17 4.37 5.78 -2.25
N LEU A 18 3.15 6.22 -2.54
CA LEU A 18 2.91 7.38 -3.41
C LEU A 18 3.54 8.67 -2.88
N ALA A 19 3.76 8.78 -1.57
CA ALA A 19 4.46 9.93 -0.98
C ALA A 19 5.94 10.01 -1.39
N GLN A 20 6.51 8.94 -1.97
CA GLN A 20 7.88 8.87 -2.45
C GLN A 20 8.02 9.11 -3.96
N LEU A 21 6.90 9.41 -4.65
CA LEU A 21 6.94 9.73 -6.07
C LEU A 21 7.72 11.02 -6.34
N GLN A 22 8.61 10.95 -7.33
CA GLN A 22 9.29 12.13 -7.86
C GLN A 22 8.34 12.89 -8.78
N GLY A 23 8.09 14.17 -8.48
CA GLY A 23 7.17 14.99 -9.26
C GLY A 23 5.72 14.57 -9.09
N LEU A 24 5.17 14.79 -7.89
CA LEU A 24 3.80 14.41 -7.56
C LEU A 24 2.79 15.21 -8.39
N SER A 25 2.09 14.52 -9.28
CA SER A 25 0.97 15.03 -10.08
C SER A 25 -0.05 13.91 -10.28
N ASP A 26 -1.26 14.26 -10.71
CA ASP A 26 -2.31 13.26 -10.97
C ASP A 26 -1.84 12.24 -12.03
N GLU A 27 -1.14 12.69 -13.05
CA GLU A 27 -0.61 11.83 -14.11
C GLU A 27 0.44 10.85 -13.59
N THR A 28 1.34 11.29 -12.70
CA THR A 28 2.37 10.40 -12.13
C THR A 28 1.78 9.39 -11.16
N ILE A 29 0.76 9.80 -10.39
CA ILE A 29 0.02 8.89 -9.51
C ILE A 29 -0.69 7.82 -10.32
N VAL A 30 -1.45 8.21 -11.34
CA VAL A 30 -2.19 7.27 -12.20
C VAL A 30 -1.23 6.33 -12.92
N SER A 31 -0.12 6.85 -13.46
CA SER A 31 0.90 6.03 -14.12
C SER A 31 1.52 5.01 -13.16
N CYS A 32 1.85 5.41 -11.93
CA CYS A 32 2.37 4.52 -10.91
C CYS A 32 1.37 3.40 -10.57
N LEU A 33 0.14 3.75 -10.28
CA LEU A 33 -0.91 2.77 -9.96
C LEU A 33 -1.16 1.80 -11.12
N ARG A 34 -1.12 2.28 -12.36
CA ARG A 34 -1.28 1.48 -13.56
C ARG A 34 -0.14 0.47 -13.74
N GLU A 35 1.13 0.91 -13.61
CA GLU A 35 2.28 0.01 -13.74
C GLU A 35 2.26 -1.07 -12.64
N ARG A 36 1.93 -0.70 -11.43
CA ARG A 36 1.77 -1.65 -10.32
C ARG A 36 0.64 -2.65 -10.56
N PHE A 37 -0.50 -2.16 -11.05
CA PHE A 37 -1.64 -3.00 -11.41
C PHE A 37 -1.29 -4.02 -12.50
N LEU A 38 -0.56 -3.60 -13.55
CA LEU A 38 -0.10 -4.49 -14.61
C LEU A 38 0.87 -5.58 -14.11
N SER A 39 1.55 -5.33 -12.99
CA SER A 39 2.43 -6.28 -12.30
C SER A 39 1.71 -7.07 -11.19
N ASP A 40 0.38 -7.11 -11.18
CA ASP A 40 -0.46 -7.75 -10.14
C ASP A 40 -0.20 -7.22 -8.70
N THR A 41 0.39 -6.04 -8.59
CA THR A 41 0.63 -5.37 -7.32
C THR A 41 -0.48 -4.36 -7.06
N ILE A 42 -1.54 -4.82 -6.40
CA ILE A 42 -2.80 -4.06 -6.27
C ILE A 42 -2.82 -3.07 -5.10
N TYR A 43 -1.90 -3.20 -4.14
CA TYR A 43 -1.85 -2.34 -2.97
C TYR A 43 -0.70 -1.35 -3.05
N THR A 44 -0.98 -0.07 -2.79
CA THR A 44 0.02 0.99 -2.76
C THR A 44 -0.22 1.88 -1.55
N ARG A 45 0.82 2.13 -0.77
CA ARG A 45 0.75 2.95 0.44
C ARG A 45 0.61 4.43 0.08
N VAL A 46 -0.02 5.20 0.97
CA VAL A 46 -0.04 6.66 0.94
C VAL A 46 0.37 7.15 2.32
N GLY A 47 1.66 7.33 2.52
CA GLY A 47 2.22 7.66 3.83
C GLY A 47 2.02 6.54 4.85
N SER A 48 1.88 6.90 6.12
CA SER A 48 1.91 5.94 7.24
C SER A 48 0.57 5.26 7.54
N SER A 49 -0.57 5.80 7.06
CA SER A 49 -1.89 5.39 7.54
C SER A 49 -2.94 5.21 6.46
N ALA A 50 -2.60 5.41 5.21
CA ALA A 50 -3.50 5.21 4.09
C ALA A 50 -2.98 4.19 3.09
N LEU A 51 -3.90 3.48 2.44
CA LEU A 51 -3.62 2.45 1.45
C LEU A 51 -4.59 2.62 0.28
N VAL A 52 -4.05 2.60 -0.93
CA VAL A 52 -4.84 2.48 -2.16
C VAL A 52 -4.86 1.02 -2.56
N ALA A 53 -6.05 0.48 -2.81
CA ALA A 53 -6.24 -0.84 -3.40
C ALA A 53 -6.96 -0.70 -4.74
N VAL A 54 -6.36 -1.23 -5.80
CA VAL A 54 -6.97 -1.27 -7.14
C VAL A 54 -7.58 -2.65 -7.33
N ASN A 55 -8.89 -2.72 -7.56
CA ASN A 55 -9.57 -4.02 -7.73
C ASN A 55 -9.10 -4.69 -9.04
N PRO A 56 -8.46 -5.87 -8.97
CA PRO A 56 -7.96 -6.55 -10.15
C PRO A 56 -9.05 -7.29 -10.94
N ASN A 57 -10.28 -7.40 -10.42
CA ASN A 57 -11.36 -8.23 -10.95
C ASN A 57 -10.95 -9.69 -11.27
N LYS A 58 -9.92 -10.18 -10.60
CA LYS A 58 -9.41 -11.54 -10.70
C LYS A 58 -8.79 -11.97 -9.36
N TYR A 59 -8.59 -13.27 -9.21
CA TYR A 59 -7.80 -13.78 -8.09
C TYR A 59 -6.34 -13.31 -8.20
N VAL A 60 -5.78 -12.82 -7.10
CA VAL A 60 -4.35 -12.50 -6.96
C VAL A 60 -3.75 -13.28 -5.81
N PRO A 61 -2.58 -13.93 -6.00
CA PRO A 61 -1.96 -14.76 -4.96
C PRO A 61 -1.64 -14.00 -3.67
N SER A 62 -1.44 -12.69 -3.76
CA SER A 62 -1.18 -11.84 -2.59
C SER A 62 -2.32 -11.83 -1.57
N ASN A 63 -3.53 -12.22 -1.95
CA ASN A 63 -4.71 -12.26 -1.07
C ASN A 63 -5.02 -13.67 -0.53
N ALA A 64 -4.13 -14.63 -0.72
CA ALA A 64 -4.30 -15.98 -0.18
C ALA A 64 -4.20 -16.02 1.35
N ASP A 65 -4.88 -17.00 1.98
CA ASP A 65 -4.84 -17.19 3.44
C ASP A 65 -3.43 -17.38 3.99
N SER A 66 -2.55 -18.04 3.22
CA SER A 66 -1.14 -18.21 3.57
C SER A 66 -0.40 -16.88 3.75
N VAL A 67 -0.75 -15.88 2.92
CA VAL A 67 -0.19 -14.53 3.03
C VAL A 67 -0.72 -13.83 4.28
N MET A 68 -2.01 -13.98 4.60
CA MET A 68 -2.58 -13.45 5.83
C MET A 68 -1.86 -13.98 7.07
N HIS A 69 -1.60 -15.29 7.12
CA HIS A 69 -0.86 -15.92 8.22
C HIS A 69 0.58 -15.42 8.33
N LYS A 70 1.23 -15.17 7.20
CA LYS A 70 2.58 -14.58 7.18
C LYS A 70 2.59 -13.20 7.84
N TYR A 71 1.70 -12.29 7.44
CA TYR A 71 1.60 -10.95 8.04
C TYR A 71 1.27 -11.02 9.55
N ALA A 72 0.36 -11.90 9.96
CA ALA A 72 0.02 -12.09 11.37
C ALA A 72 1.20 -12.65 12.21
N GLY A 73 1.97 -13.56 11.65
CA GLY A 73 3.14 -14.17 12.30
C GLY A 73 4.25 -13.18 12.58
N GLU A 74 4.50 -12.27 11.64
CA GLU A 74 5.57 -11.27 11.76
C GLU A 74 5.29 -10.24 12.86
N TYR A 75 4.04 -9.85 13.05
CA TYR A 75 3.67 -8.98 14.17
C TYR A 75 3.85 -9.61 15.53
N ARG A 76 3.68 -10.93 15.64
CA ARG A 76 3.91 -11.67 16.90
C ARG A 76 5.40 -11.79 17.22
N ALA A 77 6.26 -11.82 16.23
CA ALA A 77 7.70 -12.02 16.41
C ALA A 77 8.45 -10.80 16.96
N ALA A 78 7.77 -9.65 17.15
CA ALA A 78 8.26 -8.44 17.83
C ALA A 78 9.73 -8.06 17.51
N GLN A 79 10.11 -8.05 16.24
CA GLN A 79 11.43 -7.57 15.83
C GLN A 79 11.29 -6.24 15.08
N PRO A 80 11.78 -5.13 15.65
CA PRO A 80 11.66 -3.80 15.03
C PRO A 80 12.50 -3.62 13.76
N ASP A 81 13.44 -4.51 13.48
CA ASP A 81 14.42 -4.37 12.39
C ASP A 81 14.10 -5.20 11.13
N LYS A 82 12.92 -5.80 11.04
CA LYS A 82 12.55 -6.50 9.81
C LYS A 82 12.22 -5.52 8.70
N ALA A 83 12.76 -5.83 7.52
CA ALA A 83 12.44 -5.15 6.28
C ALA A 83 10.93 -4.88 6.19
N GLN A 84 10.56 -3.65 5.93
CA GLN A 84 9.18 -3.24 5.85
C GLN A 84 8.45 -4.13 4.85
N GLN A 85 7.40 -4.82 5.30
CA GLN A 85 6.59 -5.67 4.42
C GLN A 85 5.98 -4.84 3.30
N PRO A 86 5.77 -5.43 2.11
CA PRO A 86 5.06 -4.78 1.03
C PRO A 86 3.70 -4.23 1.50
N PRO A 87 3.23 -3.12 0.91
CA PRO A 87 1.92 -2.57 1.23
C PRO A 87 0.83 -3.63 1.07
N HIS A 88 0.03 -3.85 2.12
CA HIS A 88 -1.06 -4.81 2.11
C HIS A 88 -2.14 -4.45 3.12
N ILE A 89 -3.39 -4.81 2.82
CA ILE A 89 -4.51 -4.62 3.74
C ILE A 89 -4.29 -5.38 5.06
N PHE A 90 -3.65 -6.54 5.03
CA PHE A 90 -3.36 -7.32 6.24
C PHE A 90 -2.37 -6.60 7.16
N GLN A 91 -1.37 -5.90 6.59
CA GLN A 91 -0.47 -5.05 7.38
C GLN A 91 -1.24 -3.93 8.07
N LEU A 92 -2.13 -3.27 7.33
CA LEU A 92 -2.91 -2.16 7.85
C LEU A 92 -3.86 -2.61 8.98
N ALA A 93 -4.53 -3.75 8.81
CA ALA A 93 -5.38 -4.33 9.84
C ALA A 93 -4.58 -4.73 11.10
N ASN A 94 -3.42 -5.34 10.93
CA ASN A 94 -2.52 -5.66 12.04
C ASN A 94 -2.04 -4.41 12.77
N ASN A 95 -1.66 -3.36 12.04
CA ASN A 95 -1.25 -2.08 12.61
C ASN A 95 -2.35 -1.50 13.51
N ALA A 96 -3.59 -1.47 13.03
CA ALA A 96 -4.74 -0.99 13.79
C ALA A 96 -4.98 -1.84 15.05
N TYR A 97 -5.00 -3.16 14.90
CA TYR A 97 -5.24 -4.08 16.01
C TYR A 97 -4.17 -3.99 17.10
N TYR A 98 -2.90 -4.02 16.74
CA TYR A 98 -1.82 -3.96 17.73
C TYR A 98 -1.66 -2.55 18.32
N HIS A 99 -1.98 -1.50 17.57
CA HIS A 99 -2.04 -0.14 18.15
C HIS A 99 -3.13 -0.06 19.21
N MET A 100 -4.34 -0.54 18.92
CA MET A 100 -5.44 -0.62 19.88
C MET A 100 -5.02 -1.40 21.14
N ARG A 101 -4.42 -2.58 20.99
CA ARG A 101 -3.98 -3.40 22.12
C ARG A 101 -2.93 -2.73 23.00
N ARG A 102 -2.02 -1.95 22.38
CA ARG A 102 -0.92 -1.30 23.10
C ARG A 102 -1.35 -0.02 23.79
N THR A 103 -2.26 0.73 23.20
CA THR A 103 -2.64 2.07 23.66
C THR A 103 -3.99 2.09 24.36
N THR A 104 -4.78 1.01 24.27
CA THR A 104 -6.19 0.95 24.70
C THR A 104 -7.07 2.03 24.05
N GLN A 105 -6.64 2.57 22.90
CA GLN A 105 -7.39 3.56 22.13
C GLN A 105 -8.11 2.89 20.98
N ASP A 106 -9.36 3.24 20.79
CA ASP A 106 -10.16 2.77 19.67
C ASP A 106 -9.53 3.17 18.34
N GLN A 107 -9.63 2.28 17.35
CA GLN A 107 -9.15 2.52 16.00
C GLN A 107 -10.34 2.51 15.03
N SER A 108 -10.34 3.45 14.11
CA SER A 108 -11.34 3.50 13.05
C SER A 108 -10.68 3.19 11.70
N ILE A 109 -11.27 2.27 10.95
CA ILE A 109 -10.87 1.97 9.58
C ILE A 109 -11.96 2.52 8.66
N LEU A 110 -11.61 3.50 7.85
CA LEU A 110 -12.50 4.11 6.88
C LEU A 110 -12.24 3.51 5.50
N LEU A 111 -13.28 2.96 4.88
CA LEU A 111 -13.26 2.47 3.51
C LEU A 111 -14.00 3.49 2.63
N ALA A 112 -13.30 4.05 1.65
CA ALA A 112 -13.91 4.89 0.63
C ALA A 112 -13.70 4.22 -0.74
N SER A 113 -14.78 4.06 -1.50
CA SER A 113 -14.69 3.50 -2.86
C SER A 113 -15.29 4.49 -3.86
N VAL A 114 -14.64 4.63 -5.01
CA VAL A 114 -15.20 5.32 -6.17
C VAL A 114 -15.62 4.25 -7.16
N SER A 115 -16.94 4.00 -7.25
CA SER A 115 -17.51 3.10 -8.22
C SER A 115 -17.88 3.89 -9.47
N LEU A 116 -17.00 3.91 -10.45
CA LEU A 116 -17.32 4.25 -11.83
C LEU A 116 -16.80 3.11 -12.70
N LEU A 117 -17.70 2.23 -13.12
CA LEU A 117 -17.51 1.21 -14.16
C LEU A 117 -16.13 0.50 -14.12
N SER A 118 -16.00 -0.51 -13.25
CA SER A 118 -14.93 -1.52 -13.22
C SER A 118 -13.65 -1.22 -12.41
N PHE A 119 -13.43 -0.02 -11.90
CA PHE A 119 -12.27 0.26 -11.03
C PHE A 119 -12.77 0.69 -9.66
N VAL A 120 -12.72 -0.21 -8.69
CA VAL A 120 -12.96 0.14 -7.29
C VAL A 120 -11.62 0.55 -6.67
N TYR A 121 -11.45 1.84 -6.40
CA TYR A 121 -10.39 2.33 -5.55
C TYR A 121 -10.89 2.28 -4.12
N ILE A 122 -10.23 1.53 -3.28
CA ILE A 122 -10.53 1.49 -1.84
C ILE A 122 -9.45 2.31 -1.14
N TYR A 123 -9.83 3.45 -0.58
CA TYR A 123 -8.99 4.18 0.35
C TYR A 123 -9.28 3.67 1.75
N ILE A 124 -8.25 3.20 2.43
CA ILE A 124 -8.36 2.77 3.83
C ILE A 124 -7.56 3.75 4.66
N LEU A 125 -8.24 4.49 5.51
CA LEU A 125 -7.63 5.42 6.45
C LEU A 125 -7.80 4.88 7.87
N ILE A 126 -6.71 4.79 8.62
CA ILE A 126 -6.76 4.54 10.06
C ILE A 126 -6.74 5.90 10.76
N ARG A 127 -7.79 6.22 11.51
CA ARG A 127 -7.80 7.33 12.46
C ARG A 127 -7.41 6.79 13.84
N LYS A 128 -6.48 7.50 14.45
CA LYS A 128 -6.15 7.37 15.88
C LYS A 128 -7.15 8.16 16.70
#